data_1a3cf0d5d7bd77b8f0edda1ccfe4857e
#
_entry.id   1a3cf0d5d7bd77b8f0edda1ccfe4857e
#
_cell.length_a   1.000
_cell.length_b   1.000
_cell.length_c   1.000
_cell.angle_alpha   90.00
_cell.angle_beta   90.00
_cell.angle_gamma   90.00
#
_symmetry.space_group_name_H-M   'P 1'
#
loop_
_entity.id
_entity.type
_entity.pdbx_description
1 polymer ?
#
loop_
_entity_poly.entity_id
_entity_poly.type
_entity_poly.pdbx_seq_one_letter_code
_entity_poly.pdbx_strand_id
1 'polypeptide(L)'
;QIFVRGRGLDAEVGGAVRLTGPVTDIQPVGGFTLNRGRLAILGQRITFEDGTVTLVGDLDPYLDFTARTDGEDVTVYVTVTGRVSDLDIGFTSTPMLPEDEVLSRLLFKRSMGELTPLQLAKLAGAAAELASGSSSLVDSLRERAGLADLDVITRDDGSLAVQAGAYLQDN
;
A
#
# COMPACT_ATOMS: atom_id res chain seq x y z
N GLN A 1 5.78 1.41 20.26
CA GLN A 1 5.78 2.24 19.05
C GLN A 1 6.79 1.66 18.08
N ILE A 2 6.38 1.44 16.84
CA ILE A 2 7.22 0.91 15.77
C ILE A 2 7.27 1.99 14.70
N PHE A 3 8.47 2.33 14.24
CA PHE A 3 8.68 3.29 13.16
C PHE A 3 9.01 2.54 11.87
N VAL A 4 8.24 2.80 10.83
CA VAL A 4 8.45 2.25 9.48
C VAL A 4 8.91 3.39 8.58
N ARG A 5 10.16 3.34 8.13
CA ARG A 5 10.75 4.38 7.28
C ARG A 5 11.47 3.79 6.09
N GLY A 6 11.25 4.36 4.94
CA GLY A 6 11.94 3.99 3.72
C GLY A 6 11.11 4.31 2.48
N ARG A 7 11.78 4.52 1.35
CA ARG A 7 11.16 4.74 0.03
C ARG A 7 10.02 5.77 -0.01
N GLY A 8 10.17 6.84 0.76
CA GLY A 8 9.15 7.89 0.87
C GLY A 8 8.09 7.64 1.94
N LEU A 9 8.05 6.45 2.55
CA LEU A 9 7.17 6.16 3.67
C LEU A 9 7.81 6.60 5.00
N ASP A 10 7.07 7.31 5.82
CA ASP A 10 7.37 7.63 7.22
C ASP A 10 6.10 7.40 8.03
N ALA A 11 6.03 6.30 8.73
CA ALA A 11 4.87 5.89 9.51
C ALA A 11 5.28 5.47 10.92
N GLU A 12 4.39 5.74 11.84
CA GLU A 12 4.46 5.28 13.23
C GLU A 12 3.24 4.43 13.51
N VAL A 13 3.47 3.19 13.96
CA VAL A 13 2.41 2.25 14.31
C VAL A 13 2.56 1.78 15.74
N GLY A 14 1.43 1.55 16.39
CA GLY A 14 1.32 0.92 17.70
C GLY A 14 0.59 -0.39 17.57
N GLY A 15 0.88 -1.33 18.48
CA GLY A 15 0.17 -2.61 18.49
C GLY A 15 1.05 -3.76 18.94
N ALA A 16 0.49 -4.95 18.90
CA ALA A 16 1.19 -6.17 19.24
C ALA A 16 0.59 -7.36 18.48
N VAL A 17 1.44 -8.30 18.15
CA VAL A 17 1.04 -9.58 17.58
C VAL A 17 1.54 -10.68 18.52
N ARG A 18 0.66 -11.61 18.86
CA ARG A 18 0.98 -12.81 19.59
C ARG A 18 1.07 -13.97 18.61
N LEU A 19 2.16 -14.70 18.68
CA LEU A 19 2.33 -15.94 17.93
C LEU A 19 1.80 -17.08 18.78
N THR A 20 0.90 -17.87 18.22
CA THR A 20 0.27 -19.04 18.84
C THR A 20 0.42 -20.24 17.92
N GLY A 21 0.12 -21.45 18.44
CA GLY A 21 0.26 -22.69 17.69
C GLY A 21 1.65 -23.33 17.78
N PRO A 22 1.80 -24.52 17.24
CA PRO A 22 3.09 -25.22 17.18
C PRO A 22 4.04 -24.54 16.18
N VAL A 23 5.34 -24.75 16.32
CA VAL A 23 6.38 -24.15 15.45
C VAL A 23 6.18 -24.50 13.96
N THR A 24 5.51 -25.62 13.69
CA THR A 24 5.16 -26.06 12.32
C THR A 24 3.90 -25.40 11.77
N ASP A 25 3.12 -24.70 12.61
CA ASP A 25 1.88 -24.02 12.22
C ASP A 25 1.68 -22.79 13.12
N ILE A 26 2.45 -21.76 12.85
CA ILE A 26 2.45 -20.52 13.62
C ILE A 26 1.23 -19.69 13.23
N GLN A 27 0.40 -19.36 14.22
CA GLN A 27 -0.80 -18.56 14.06
C GLN A 27 -0.60 -17.17 14.71
N PRO A 28 -0.37 -16.12 13.91
CA PRO A 28 -0.26 -14.76 14.41
C PRO A 28 -1.65 -14.20 14.71
N VAL A 29 -1.85 -13.67 15.90
CA VAL A 29 -3.10 -13.02 16.33
C VAL A 29 -2.79 -11.68 16.96
N GLY A 30 -3.50 -10.65 16.52
CA GLY A 30 -3.31 -9.28 17.00
C GLY A 30 -3.34 -8.27 15.87
N GLY A 31 -2.71 -7.13 16.07
CA GLY A 31 -2.70 -6.13 15.02
C GLY A 31 -1.90 -4.89 15.38
N PHE A 32 -1.84 -4.02 14.39
CA PHE A 32 -1.21 -2.72 14.49
C PHE A 32 -2.20 -1.64 14.09
N THR A 33 -2.13 -0.51 14.79
CA THR A 33 -2.89 0.71 14.47
C THR A 33 -1.90 1.79 14.06
N LEU A 34 -2.20 2.50 13.01
CA LEU A 34 -1.43 3.64 12.57
C LEU A 34 -1.65 4.81 13.54
N ASN A 35 -0.57 5.34 14.09
CA ASN A 35 -0.62 6.56 14.88
C ASN A 35 -0.48 7.80 13.99
N ARG A 36 0.39 7.70 12.98
CA ARG A 36 0.60 8.70 11.93
C ARG A 36 1.38 8.10 10.78
N GLY A 37 1.14 8.60 9.57
CA GLY A 37 1.87 8.14 8.40
C GLY A 37 1.82 9.12 7.25
N ARG A 38 2.90 9.15 6.49
CA ARG A 38 3.04 9.92 5.25
C ARG A 38 3.78 9.10 4.22
N LEU A 39 3.33 9.20 3.00
CA LEU A 39 3.97 8.59 1.84
C LEU A 39 4.25 9.67 0.80
N ALA A 40 5.51 9.80 0.41
CA ALA A 40 5.91 10.64 -0.72
C ALA A 40 6.16 9.74 -1.93
N ILE A 41 5.29 9.86 -2.94
CA ILE A 41 5.37 9.07 -4.16
C ILE A 41 4.99 9.94 -5.38
N LEU A 42 5.74 9.82 -6.48
CA LEU A 42 5.51 10.56 -7.72
C LEU A 42 5.41 12.08 -7.54
N GLY A 43 6.16 12.64 -6.57
CA GLY A 43 6.11 14.06 -6.23
C GLY A 43 4.84 14.48 -5.49
N GLN A 44 4.01 13.54 -5.08
CA GLN A 44 2.84 13.74 -4.23
C GLN A 44 3.13 13.37 -2.79
N ARG A 45 2.49 14.07 -1.87
CA ARG A 45 2.47 13.72 -0.45
C ARG A 45 1.10 13.18 -0.09
N ILE A 46 1.05 11.92 0.25
CA ILE A 46 -0.14 11.22 0.73
C ILE A 46 -0.03 11.13 2.25
N THR A 47 -1.04 11.60 2.95
CA THR A 47 -1.13 11.53 4.41
C THR A 47 -2.12 10.45 4.78
N PHE A 48 -1.70 9.49 5.59
CA PHE A 48 -2.62 8.50 6.16
C PHE A 48 -3.37 9.14 7.32
N GLU A 49 -4.69 9.09 7.28
CA GLU A 49 -5.58 9.60 8.33
C GLU A 49 -5.89 8.53 9.36
N ASP A 50 -6.08 7.30 8.87
CA ASP A 50 -6.35 6.14 9.71
C ASP A 50 -5.75 4.88 9.06
N GLY A 51 -5.48 3.86 9.89
CA GLY A 51 -4.97 2.61 9.38
C GLY A 51 -4.88 1.53 10.44
N THR A 52 -5.35 0.35 10.08
CA THR A 52 -5.24 -0.85 10.90
C THR A 52 -4.76 -2.03 10.08
N VAL A 53 -3.99 -2.89 10.73
CA VAL A 53 -3.56 -4.20 10.22
C VAL A 53 -3.97 -5.24 11.25
N THR A 54 -4.81 -6.18 10.87
CA THR A 54 -5.34 -7.21 11.78
C THR A 54 -4.95 -8.60 11.31
N LEU A 55 -4.38 -9.39 12.22
CA LEU A 55 -3.99 -10.79 12.02
C LEU A 55 -4.91 -11.68 12.86
N VAL A 56 -5.52 -12.67 12.23
CA VAL A 56 -6.52 -13.56 12.86
C VAL A 56 -6.17 -15.05 12.76
N GLY A 57 -4.89 -15.37 12.77
CA GLY A 57 -4.40 -16.74 12.80
C GLY A 57 -3.71 -17.20 11.52
N ASP A 58 -3.68 -16.40 10.48
CA ASP A 58 -2.93 -16.63 9.24
C ASP A 58 -1.97 -15.46 8.95
N LEU A 59 -1.10 -15.64 7.95
CA LEU A 59 -0.13 -14.62 7.51
C LEU A 59 -0.71 -13.71 6.41
N ASP A 60 -2.01 -13.74 6.21
CA ASP A 60 -2.75 -12.87 5.29
C ASP A 60 -3.58 -11.84 6.08
N PRO A 61 -2.97 -10.73 6.53
CA PRO A 61 -3.62 -9.76 7.37
C PRO A 61 -4.74 -9.02 6.64
N TYR A 62 -5.74 -8.63 7.42
CA TYR A 62 -6.76 -7.68 6.97
C TYR A 62 -6.24 -6.26 7.15
N LEU A 63 -6.32 -5.48 6.07
CA LEU A 63 -5.94 -4.08 6.03
C LEU A 63 -7.18 -3.19 6.00
N ASP A 64 -7.11 -2.06 6.69
CA ASP A 64 -8.08 -0.98 6.61
C ASP A 64 -7.31 0.34 6.75
N PHE A 65 -7.13 1.03 5.63
CA PHE A 65 -6.38 2.29 5.57
C PHE A 65 -7.17 3.36 4.84
N THR A 66 -7.14 4.55 5.38
CA THR A 66 -7.61 5.75 4.71
C THR A 66 -6.46 6.76 4.61
N ALA A 67 -6.24 7.23 3.41
CA ALA A 67 -5.23 8.23 3.14
C ALA A 67 -5.81 9.36 2.29
N ARG A 68 -5.21 10.56 2.39
CA ARG A 68 -5.59 11.70 1.57
C ARG A 68 -4.40 12.39 0.95
N THR A 69 -4.64 13.05 -0.15
CA THR A 69 -3.73 14.01 -0.77
C THR A 69 -4.48 15.27 -1.12
N ASP A 70 -3.92 16.40 -0.72
CA ASP A 70 -4.51 17.72 -0.97
C ASP A 70 -3.96 18.28 -2.28
N GLY A 71 -4.84 18.58 -3.23
CA GLY A 71 -4.57 19.38 -4.41
C GLY A 71 -4.98 20.82 -4.23
N GLU A 72 -4.86 21.66 -5.27
CA GLU A 72 -5.24 23.08 -5.21
C GLU A 72 -6.75 23.26 -5.00
N ASP A 73 -7.57 22.53 -5.74
CA ASP A 73 -9.03 22.65 -5.73
C ASP A 73 -9.76 21.38 -5.26
N VAL A 74 -9.04 20.27 -5.11
CA VAL A 74 -9.62 18.95 -4.83
C VAL A 74 -8.75 18.20 -3.85
N THR A 75 -9.38 17.70 -2.78
CA THR A 75 -8.77 16.70 -1.91
C THR A 75 -9.20 15.32 -2.36
N VAL A 76 -8.24 14.45 -2.60
CA VAL A 76 -8.47 13.05 -2.98
C VAL A 76 -8.24 12.16 -1.78
N TYR A 77 -9.17 11.22 -1.57
CA TYR A 77 -9.07 10.17 -0.55
C TYR A 77 -8.87 8.82 -1.23
N VAL A 78 -7.99 8.03 -0.66
CA VAL A 78 -7.72 6.66 -1.06
C VAL A 78 -8.03 5.75 0.11
N THR A 79 -8.89 4.79 -0.10
CA THR A 79 -9.21 3.74 0.88
C THR A 79 -8.64 2.41 0.40
N VAL A 80 -8.04 1.66 1.30
CA VAL A 80 -7.52 0.31 1.02
C VAL A 80 -8.06 -0.60 2.09
N THR A 81 -8.95 -1.52 1.72
CA THR A 81 -9.58 -2.45 2.64
C THR A 81 -9.48 -3.89 2.11
N GLY A 82 -9.54 -4.85 3.01
CA GLY A 82 -9.51 -6.26 2.65
C GLY A 82 -8.27 -7.00 3.11
N ARG A 83 -8.17 -8.26 2.72
CA ARG A 83 -6.98 -9.08 2.95
C ARG A 83 -5.87 -8.71 1.97
N VAL A 84 -4.62 -8.87 2.36
CA VAL A 84 -3.49 -8.58 1.46
C VAL A 84 -3.55 -9.39 0.17
N SER A 85 -4.11 -10.59 0.21
CA SER A 85 -4.35 -11.43 -0.97
C SER A 85 -5.52 -10.95 -1.85
N ASP A 86 -6.43 -10.12 -1.30
CA ASP A 86 -7.63 -9.64 -1.99
C ASP A 86 -8.00 -8.24 -1.45
N LEU A 87 -7.34 -7.24 -2.01
CA LEU A 87 -7.49 -5.84 -1.60
C LEU A 87 -8.52 -5.12 -2.47
N ASP A 88 -9.40 -4.39 -1.81
CA ASP A 88 -10.30 -3.42 -2.43
C ASP A 88 -9.72 -2.00 -2.24
N ILE A 89 -9.55 -1.29 -3.36
CA ILE A 89 -9.00 0.07 -3.38
C ILE A 89 -10.04 1.02 -3.93
N GLY A 90 -10.50 1.94 -3.09
CA GLY A 90 -11.47 2.96 -3.44
C GLY A 90 -10.85 4.35 -3.57
N PHE A 91 -11.42 5.16 -4.46
CA PHE A 91 -11.01 6.55 -4.68
C PHE A 91 -12.23 7.45 -4.59
N THR A 92 -12.12 8.48 -3.75
CA THR A 92 -13.15 9.51 -3.61
C THR A 92 -12.51 10.89 -3.54
N SER A 93 -13.31 11.95 -3.64
CA SER A 93 -12.78 13.31 -3.55
C SER A 93 -13.76 14.30 -2.93
N THR A 94 -13.22 15.42 -2.49
CA THR A 94 -13.99 16.60 -2.08
C THR A 94 -13.49 17.82 -2.86
N PRO A 95 -14.33 18.48 -3.69
CA PRO A 95 -15.71 18.11 -4.03
C PRO A 95 -15.78 16.75 -4.74
N MET A 96 -16.97 16.11 -4.70
CA MET A 96 -17.17 14.79 -5.31
C MET A 96 -17.02 14.88 -6.83
N LEU A 97 -16.07 14.10 -7.36
CA LEU A 97 -15.79 14.00 -8.80
C LEU A 97 -15.95 12.54 -9.25
N PRO A 98 -16.17 12.30 -10.55
CA PRO A 98 -16.10 10.95 -11.12
C PRO A 98 -14.73 10.31 -10.84
N GLU A 99 -14.72 8.99 -10.68
CA GLU A 99 -13.51 8.24 -10.33
C GLU A 99 -12.36 8.46 -11.31
N ASP A 100 -12.64 8.52 -12.61
CA ASP A 100 -11.66 8.80 -13.66
C ASP A 100 -10.98 10.17 -13.46
N GLU A 101 -11.74 11.18 -13.06
CA GLU A 101 -11.22 12.51 -12.76
C GLU A 101 -10.38 12.50 -11.48
N VAL A 102 -10.81 11.73 -10.46
CA VAL A 102 -10.04 11.54 -9.21
C VAL A 102 -8.70 10.88 -9.50
N LEU A 103 -8.69 9.81 -10.29
CA LEU A 103 -7.47 9.11 -10.71
C LEU A 103 -6.56 10.00 -11.55
N SER A 104 -7.13 10.82 -12.45
CA SER A 104 -6.36 11.79 -13.24
C SER A 104 -5.61 12.77 -12.34
N ARG A 105 -6.28 13.32 -11.34
CA ARG A 105 -5.69 14.26 -10.39
C ARG A 105 -4.67 13.59 -9.48
N LEU A 106 -4.93 12.35 -9.07
CA LEU A 106 -4.01 11.58 -8.24
C LEU A 106 -2.73 11.22 -8.99
N LEU A 107 -2.83 10.78 -10.26
CA LEU A 107 -1.67 10.28 -11.03
C LEU A 107 -0.90 11.41 -11.73
N PHE A 108 -1.61 12.42 -12.24
CA PHE A 108 -1.04 13.44 -13.12
C PHE A 108 -1.12 14.86 -12.56
N LYS A 109 -1.79 15.07 -11.43
CA LYS A 109 -2.09 16.41 -10.83
C LYS A 109 -2.83 17.35 -11.79
N ARG A 110 -3.62 16.78 -12.71
CA ARG A 110 -4.34 17.51 -13.76
C ARG A 110 -5.76 16.98 -13.88
N SER A 111 -6.66 17.84 -14.38
CA SER A 111 -7.97 17.40 -14.80
C SER A 111 -7.88 16.50 -16.04
N MET A 112 -8.87 15.63 -16.22
CA MET A 112 -8.90 14.70 -17.35
C MET A 112 -8.87 15.42 -18.70
N GLY A 113 -9.49 16.62 -18.79
CA GLY A 113 -9.47 17.47 -19.99
C GLY A 113 -8.12 18.06 -20.37
N GLU A 114 -7.16 18.07 -19.45
CA GLU A 114 -5.80 18.59 -19.67
C GLU A 114 -4.77 17.49 -19.95
N LEU A 115 -5.20 16.22 -19.99
CA LEU A 115 -4.33 15.10 -20.24
C LEU A 115 -3.99 14.96 -21.72
N THR A 116 -2.74 14.60 -22.00
CA THR A 116 -2.33 14.19 -23.34
C THR A 116 -2.93 12.82 -23.71
N PRO A 117 -3.05 12.47 -25.00
CA PRO A 117 -3.55 11.16 -25.42
C PRO A 117 -2.82 9.98 -24.79
N LEU A 118 -1.51 10.10 -24.58
CA LEU A 118 -0.71 9.06 -23.90
C LEU A 118 -1.05 8.93 -22.41
N GLN A 119 -1.31 10.05 -21.74
CA GLN A 119 -1.73 10.06 -20.33
C GLN A 119 -3.13 9.48 -20.19
N LEU A 120 -4.06 9.79 -21.11
CA LEU A 120 -5.39 9.19 -21.16
C LEU A 120 -5.32 7.66 -21.34
N ALA A 121 -4.45 7.16 -22.22
CA ALA A 121 -4.25 5.73 -22.40
C ALA A 121 -3.71 5.06 -21.12
N LYS A 122 -2.79 5.70 -20.40
CA LYS A 122 -2.27 5.22 -19.11
C LYS A 122 -3.35 5.23 -18.03
N LEU A 123 -4.18 6.27 -18.00
CA LEU A 123 -5.30 6.37 -17.07
C LEU A 123 -6.31 5.25 -17.29
N ALA A 124 -6.70 5.01 -18.56
CA ALA A 124 -7.61 3.93 -18.92
C ALA A 124 -7.05 2.55 -18.55
N GLY A 125 -5.73 2.34 -18.71
CA GLY A 125 -5.06 1.12 -18.26
C GLY A 125 -5.13 0.94 -16.76
N ALA A 126 -4.83 1.99 -15.98
CA ALA A 126 -4.91 1.95 -14.53
C ALA A 126 -6.33 1.70 -14.02
N ALA A 127 -7.34 2.35 -14.61
CA ALA A 127 -8.74 2.14 -14.27
C ALA A 127 -9.21 0.71 -14.58
N ALA A 128 -8.79 0.13 -15.72
CA ALA A 128 -9.09 -1.24 -16.07
C ALA A 128 -8.45 -2.26 -15.12
N GLU A 129 -7.22 -2.01 -14.67
CA GLU A 129 -6.53 -2.85 -13.69
C GLU A 129 -7.25 -2.83 -12.34
N LEU A 130 -7.66 -1.66 -11.88
CA LEU A 130 -8.45 -1.52 -10.64
C LEU A 130 -9.80 -2.24 -10.74
N ALA A 131 -10.52 -2.07 -11.85
CA ALA A 131 -11.82 -2.70 -12.08
C ALA A 131 -11.75 -4.22 -12.21
N SER A 132 -10.63 -4.77 -12.70
CA SER A 132 -10.44 -6.21 -12.85
C SER A 132 -10.07 -6.92 -11.55
N GLY A 133 -9.79 -6.17 -10.47
CA GLY A 133 -9.29 -6.73 -9.22
C GLY A 133 -7.94 -7.43 -9.38
N SER A 134 -7.29 -7.25 -10.54
CA SER A 134 -5.98 -7.86 -10.77
C SER A 134 -4.94 -7.15 -9.91
N SER A 135 -4.19 -7.93 -9.18
CA SER A 135 -3.15 -7.50 -8.23
C SER A 135 -1.96 -6.79 -8.89
N SER A 136 -2.02 -6.46 -10.18
CA SER A 136 -0.89 -5.93 -10.93
C SER A 136 -0.41 -4.57 -10.40
N LEU A 137 -1.31 -3.73 -9.87
CA LEU A 137 -0.92 -2.50 -9.17
C LEU A 137 -0.25 -2.81 -7.83
N VAL A 138 -0.78 -3.79 -7.10
CA VAL A 138 -0.18 -4.25 -5.84
C VAL A 138 1.16 -4.91 -6.13
N ASP A 139 1.25 -5.70 -7.18
CA ASP A 139 2.50 -6.33 -7.64
C ASP A 139 3.50 -5.29 -8.16
N SER A 140 3.04 -4.28 -8.90
CA SER A 140 3.86 -3.16 -9.35
C SER A 140 4.34 -2.28 -8.18
N LEU A 141 3.51 -2.07 -7.17
CA LEU A 141 3.87 -1.39 -5.94
C LEU A 141 4.83 -2.24 -5.11
N ARG A 142 4.60 -3.56 -5.03
CA ARG A 142 5.47 -4.52 -4.38
C ARG A 142 6.85 -4.56 -5.06
N GLU A 143 6.89 -4.63 -6.39
CA GLU A 143 8.12 -4.64 -7.17
C GLU A 143 8.88 -3.31 -7.07
N ARG A 144 8.18 -2.17 -7.20
CA ARG A 144 8.77 -0.84 -7.03
C ARG A 144 9.13 -0.53 -5.58
N ALA A 145 8.41 -1.11 -4.63
CA ALA A 145 8.75 -1.06 -3.21
C ALA A 145 9.90 -2.01 -2.85
N GLY A 146 10.38 -2.86 -3.78
CA GLY A 146 11.44 -3.85 -3.55
C GLY A 146 11.07 -4.87 -2.48
N LEU A 147 9.78 -5.13 -2.31
CA LEU A 147 9.26 -6.15 -1.41
C LEU A 147 9.19 -7.53 -2.10
N ALA A 148 9.70 -7.62 -3.35
CA ALA A 148 9.70 -8.84 -4.13
C ALA A 148 10.60 -9.96 -3.55
N ASP A 149 11.54 -9.60 -2.65
CA ASP A 149 12.48 -10.55 -2.04
C ASP A 149 12.43 -10.49 -0.50
N LEU A 150 11.25 -10.68 0.07
CA LEU A 150 11.13 -11.06 1.48
C LEU A 150 11.15 -12.59 1.57
N ASP A 151 12.33 -13.18 1.47
CA ASP A 151 12.53 -14.57 1.80
C ASP A 151 12.65 -14.71 3.32
N VAL A 152 11.71 -15.41 3.92
CA VAL A 152 11.79 -15.82 5.32
C VAL A 152 12.70 -17.05 5.38
N ILE A 153 13.95 -16.85 5.75
CA ILE A 153 14.91 -17.94 5.91
C ILE A 153 14.89 -18.41 7.37
N THR A 154 14.58 -19.67 7.57
CA THR A 154 14.78 -20.33 8.88
C THR A 154 16.24 -20.70 9.00
N ARG A 155 16.95 -20.15 9.98
CA ARG A 155 18.33 -20.56 10.27
C ARG A 155 18.34 -21.88 11.02
N ASP A 156 19.46 -22.61 10.91
CA ASP A 156 19.69 -23.91 11.57
C ASP A 156 19.55 -23.88 13.10
N ASP A 157 19.51 -22.68 13.71
CA ASP A 157 19.28 -22.47 15.15
C ASP A 157 17.80 -22.28 15.52
N GLY A 158 16.89 -22.40 14.55
CA GLY A 158 15.44 -22.21 14.74
C GLY A 158 14.98 -20.75 14.82
N SER A 159 15.85 -19.77 14.59
CA SER A 159 15.50 -18.37 14.53
C SER A 159 15.04 -17.96 13.12
N LEU A 160 13.96 -17.16 13.07
CA LEU A 160 13.48 -16.57 11.83
C LEU A 160 14.28 -15.31 11.52
N ALA A 161 14.92 -15.27 10.37
CA ALA A 161 15.57 -14.07 9.83
C ALA A 161 14.88 -13.63 8.55
N VAL A 162 14.56 -12.35 8.46
CA VAL A 162 14.08 -11.72 7.24
C VAL A 162 15.30 -11.17 6.50
N GLN A 163 15.60 -11.70 5.34
CA GLN A 163 16.67 -11.22 4.47
C GLN A 163 16.07 -10.41 3.34
N ALA A 164 16.35 -9.11 3.30
CA ALA A 164 16.07 -8.25 2.17
C ALA A 164 17.32 -8.21 1.28
N GLY A 165 17.29 -8.85 0.12
CA GLY A 165 18.33 -8.79 -0.88
C GLY A 165 18.10 -7.66 -1.86
N ALA A 166 19.00 -6.67 -1.90
CA ALA A 166 19.08 -5.73 -3.00
C ALA A 166 20.16 -6.21 -3.96
N TYR A 167 19.83 -6.63 -5.17
CA TYR A 167 20.79 -6.84 -6.24
C TYR A 167 21.29 -5.48 -6.73
N LEU A 168 22.51 -5.13 -6.35
CA LEU A 168 23.27 -4.11 -7.04
C LEU A 168 23.80 -4.76 -8.34
N GLN A 169 23.28 -4.35 -9.47
CA GLN A 169 23.94 -4.63 -10.74
C GLN A 169 25.18 -3.71 -10.82
N ASP A 170 26.34 -4.32 -10.72
CA ASP A 170 27.59 -3.68 -11.14
C ASP A 170 27.60 -3.60 -12.67
N ASN A 171 27.88 -2.38 -13.15
CA ASN A 171 28.20 -2.11 -14.54
C ASN A 171 29.73 -2.08 -14.72
#